data_a2fa51ece404e30b0f23790b4398e618
#
_entry.id   a2fa51ece404e30b0f23790b4398e618
#
_cell.length_a   1.000
_cell.length_b   1.000
_cell.length_c   1.000
_cell.angle_alpha   90.00
_cell.angle_beta   90.00
_cell.angle_gamma   90.00
#
_symmetry.space_group_name_H-M   'P 1'
#
loop_
_entity.id
_entity.type
_entity.pdbx_description
1 polymer ?
#
loop_
_entity_poly.entity_id
_entity_poly.type
_entity_poly.pdbx_seq_one_letter_code
_entity_poly.pdbx_strand_id
1 'polypeptide(L)'
;LAIAESHLAAKFNKADATVVDHYTYVVMGDGCNQEGVSSEAASLAGHLKLGKLIALYDDNSITIDGRTDVSFTEDVLKRYEAYGWHVQHVAEGNTDVDAIAKAIEAAKAVTDKPSIIKVTTTIGYGSPNKADTAGVHGAALGEEEAALTRQQLGWDYAPFEIPQDAYDQFRQAIDRGASLEAEWNQTLATYRTKYPSEAAEFERMLRGELPEGWDKDLP
;
A
#
# COMPACT_ATOMS: atom_id res chain seq x y z
N LEU A 1 5.84 6.33 6.91
CA LEU A 1 5.52 5.13 7.70
C LEU A 1 6.66 4.11 7.67
N ALA A 2 7.17 3.68 6.50
CA ALA A 2 8.22 2.65 6.41
C ALA A 2 9.51 3.00 7.16
N ILE A 3 9.96 4.27 7.13
CA ILE A 3 11.10 4.74 7.94
C ILE A 3 10.78 4.62 9.43
N ALA A 4 9.54 4.96 9.84
CA ALA A 4 9.13 4.86 11.23
C ALA A 4 9.11 3.40 11.71
N GLU A 5 8.59 2.49 10.88
CA GLU A 5 8.66 1.04 11.18
C GLU A 5 10.11 0.59 11.41
N SER A 6 10.99 0.86 10.46
CA SER A 6 12.40 0.45 10.53
C SER A 6 13.11 1.03 11.78
N HIS A 7 12.85 2.32 12.09
CA HIS A 7 13.41 2.98 13.27
C HIS A 7 12.88 2.36 14.59
N LEU A 8 11.56 2.19 14.69
CA LEU A 8 10.93 1.64 15.89
C LEU A 8 11.30 0.17 16.09
N ALA A 9 11.35 -0.62 15.01
CA ALA A 9 11.79 -2.00 15.07
C ALA A 9 13.25 -2.11 15.57
N ALA A 10 14.16 -1.30 15.02
CA ALA A 10 15.55 -1.28 15.48
C ALA A 10 15.70 -0.86 16.94
N LYS A 11 14.83 0.03 17.43
CA LYS A 11 14.89 0.54 18.79
C LYS A 11 14.25 -0.41 19.81
N PHE A 12 13.09 -0.97 19.50
CA PHE A 12 12.26 -1.67 20.47
C PHE A 12 12.22 -3.20 20.32
N ASN A 13 12.42 -3.76 19.11
CA ASN A 13 12.43 -5.21 18.97
C ASN A 13 13.63 -5.83 19.69
N LYS A 14 13.40 -6.99 20.29
CA LYS A 14 14.43 -7.82 20.96
C LYS A 14 14.48 -9.19 20.28
N ALA A 15 15.55 -9.94 20.51
CA ALA A 15 15.72 -11.27 19.92
C ALA A 15 14.58 -12.25 20.25
N ASP A 16 13.90 -12.03 21.37
CA ASP A 16 12.80 -12.87 21.88
C ASP A 16 11.45 -12.15 21.94
N ALA A 17 11.35 -10.93 21.38
CA ALA A 17 10.10 -10.18 21.37
C ALA A 17 10.05 -9.14 20.22
N THR A 18 9.17 -9.36 19.27
CA THR A 18 8.94 -8.45 18.15
C THR A 18 7.66 -7.66 18.38
N VAL A 19 7.78 -6.38 18.71
CA VAL A 19 6.64 -5.49 18.98
C VAL A 19 6.32 -4.56 17.82
N VAL A 20 7.23 -4.42 16.84
CA VAL A 20 7.04 -3.63 15.62
C VAL A 20 7.44 -4.47 14.41
N ASP A 21 6.46 -4.80 13.57
CA ASP A 21 6.66 -5.67 12.39
C ASP A 21 5.56 -5.47 11.35
N HIS A 22 5.32 -4.23 10.92
CA HIS A 22 4.27 -3.95 9.95
C HIS A 22 4.83 -3.56 8.58
N TYR A 23 4.10 -3.93 7.54
CA TYR A 23 4.36 -3.46 6.17
C TYR A 23 3.71 -2.11 5.92
N THR A 24 4.32 -1.36 5.02
CA THR A 24 3.73 -0.14 4.44
C THR A 24 3.38 -0.41 2.99
N TYR A 25 2.11 -0.34 2.66
CA TYR A 25 1.62 -0.48 1.28
C TYR A 25 1.27 0.89 0.72
N VAL A 26 1.65 1.12 -0.54
CA VAL A 26 1.35 2.36 -1.27
C VAL A 26 0.69 1.98 -2.59
N VAL A 27 -0.43 2.62 -2.91
CA VAL A 27 -1.03 2.56 -4.24
C VAL A 27 -0.75 3.89 -4.92
N MET A 28 -0.23 3.85 -6.14
CA MET A 28 0.18 5.01 -6.91
C MET A 28 -0.14 4.82 -8.39
N GLY A 29 -0.49 5.88 -9.08
CA GLY A 29 -0.75 5.87 -10.52
C GLY A 29 0.35 6.55 -11.32
N ASP A 30 0.13 6.70 -12.63
CA ASP A 30 1.04 7.37 -13.56
C ASP A 30 1.38 8.80 -13.13
N GLY A 31 0.38 9.58 -12.74
CA GLY A 31 0.57 10.95 -12.25
C GLY A 31 1.46 11.01 -11.01
N CYS A 32 1.33 10.06 -10.08
CA CYS A 32 2.21 10.02 -8.90
C CYS A 32 3.68 9.82 -9.29
N ASN A 33 3.96 9.05 -10.32
CA ASN A 33 5.32 8.80 -10.81
C ASN A 33 5.92 10.01 -11.58
N GLN A 34 5.10 10.97 -11.97
CA GLN A 34 5.54 12.22 -12.62
C GLN A 34 5.92 13.31 -11.61
N GLU A 35 5.54 13.16 -10.34
CA GLU A 35 5.91 14.10 -9.28
C GLU A 35 7.38 13.94 -8.88
N GLY A 36 8.13 15.05 -8.77
CA GLY A 36 9.54 15.05 -8.40
C GLY A 36 9.79 14.39 -7.04
N VAL A 37 8.92 14.64 -6.06
CA VAL A 37 9.02 14.06 -4.71
C VAL A 37 8.94 12.54 -4.70
N SER A 38 8.25 11.91 -5.65
CA SER A 38 8.21 10.45 -5.80
C SER A 38 9.59 9.88 -6.08
N SER A 39 10.34 10.51 -6.98
CA SER A 39 11.70 10.10 -7.33
C SER A 39 12.67 10.25 -6.15
N GLU A 40 12.58 11.36 -5.42
CA GLU A 40 13.40 11.62 -4.24
C GLU A 40 13.10 10.61 -3.12
N ALA A 41 11.80 10.39 -2.83
CA ALA A 41 11.36 9.42 -1.82
C ALA A 41 11.74 7.99 -2.20
N ALA A 42 11.61 7.59 -3.46
CA ALA A 42 11.95 6.26 -3.94
C ALA A 42 13.48 6.01 -3.87
N SER A 43 14.30 7.01 -4.25
CA SER A 43 15.75 6.94 -4.11
C SER A 43 16.17 6.77 -2.64
N LEU A 44 15.57 7.55 -1.74
CA LEU A 44 15.83 7.43 -0.30
C LEU A 44 15.40 6.08 0.25
N ALA A 45 14.23 5.57 -0.14
CA ALA A 45 13.74 4.26 0.30
C ALA A 45 14.67 3.12 -0.12
N GLY A 46 15.19 3.16 -1.36
CA GLY A 46 16.18 2.20 -1.85
C GLY A 46 17.49 2.29 -1.08
N HIS A 47 18.00 3.51 -0.83
CA HIS A 47 19.20 3.76 -0.02
C HIS A 47 19.07 3.19 1.40
N LEU A 48 17.93 3.42 2.05
CA LEU A 48 17.64 2.94 3.40
C LEU A 48 17.24 1.45 3.46
N LYS A 49 17.13 0.78 2.30
CA LYS A 49 16.78 -0.65 2.20
C LYS A 49 15.47 -0.99 2.93
N LEU A 50 14.42 -0.20 2.70
CA LEU A 50 13.14 -0.36 3.39
C LEU A 50 12.36 -1.58 2.89
N GLY A 51 12.76 -2.78 3.29
CA GLY A 51 12.22 -4.06 2.79
C GLY A 51 10.75 -4.31 3.09
N LYS A 52 10.14 -3.54 3.99
CA LYS A 52 8.70 -3.60 4.29
C LYS A 52 7.87 -2.52 3.58
N LEU A 53 8.46 -1.80 2.63
CA LEU A 53 7.75 -0.87 1.75
C LEU A 53 7.41 -1.59 0.44
N ILE A 54 6.12 -1.73 0.15
CA ILE A 54 5.60 -2.36 -1.06
C ILE A 54 4.68 -1.36 -1.77
N ALA A 55 5.07 -0.95 -2.98
CA ALA A 55 4.29 -0.07 -3.82
C ALA A 55 3.56 -0.88 -4.92
N LEU A 56 2.26 -0.63 -5.08
CA LEU A 56 1.48 -1.10 -6.21
C LEU A 56 1.28 0.08 -7.16
N TYR A 57 1.83 -0.03 -8.35
CA TYR A 57 1.74 0.98 -9.38
C TYR A 57 0.65 0.61 -10.38
N ASP A 58 -0.46 1.34 -10.34
CA ASP A 58 -1.56 1.25 -11.31
C ASP A 58 -1.13 1.92 -12.62
N ASP A 59 -0.68 1.08 -13.55
CA ASP A 59 -0.17 1.45 -14.87
C ASP A 59 -1.32 1.37 -15.88
N ASN A 60 -2.07 2.44 -16.02
CA ASN A 60 -3.21 2.51 -16.95
C ASN A 60 -3.00 3.48 -18.10
N SER A 61 -1.86 4.15 -18.16
CA SER A 61 -1.45 5.05 -19.24
C SER A 61 -2.36 6.28 -19.45
N ILE A 62 -3.18 6.65 -18.44
CA ILE A 62 -4.12 7.77 -18.51
C ILE A 62 -3.89 8.74 -17.35
N THR A 63 -3.90 10.02 -17.67
CA THR A 63 -3.95 11.13 -16.73
C THR A 63 -5.27 11.88 -16.83
N ILE A 64 -5.46 12.89 -15.98
CA ILE A 64 -6.67 13.73 -16.00
C ILE A 64 -6.87 14.44 -17.36
N ASP A 65 -5.79 14.74 -18.08
CA ASP A 65 -5.83 15.47 -19.35
C ASP A 65 -5.74 14.59 -20.61
N GLY A 66 -5.38 13.31 -20.45
CA GLY A 66 -5.21 12.40 -21.58
C GLY A 66 -4.22 11.29 -21.33
N ARG A 67 -3.68 10.74 -22.41
CA ARG A 67 -2.69 9.65 -22.34
C ARG A 67 -1.33 10.13 -21.84
N THR A 68 -0.62 9.24 -21.15
CA THR A 68 0.71 9.52 -20.60
C THR A 68 1.78 9.77 -21.68
N ASP A 69 1.61 9.24 -22.89
CA ASP A 69 2.58 9.34 -23.99
C ASP A 69 2.87 10.78 -24.47
N VAL A 70 2.05 11.75 -24.04
CA VAL A 70 2.29 13.18 -24.28
C VAL A 70 3.50 13.71 -23.47
N SER A 71 3.74 13.17 -22.27
CA SER A 71 4.74 13.73 -21.34
C SER A 71 5.50 12.69 -20.50
N PHE A 72 5.10 11.42 -20.53
CA PHE A 72 5.62 10.40 -19.65
C PHE A 72 5.77 9.06 -20.39
N THR A 73 6.97 8.84 -20.94
CA THR A 73 7.30 7.69 -21.80
C THR A 73 8.47 6.85 -21.29
N GLU A 74 8.88 7.08 -20.07
CA GLU A 74 9.98 6.36 -19.44
C GLU A 74 9.63 4.92 -19.06
N ASP A 75 10.65 4.08 -18.91
CA ASP A 75 10.53 2.77 -18.29
C ASP A 75 10.60 2.92 -16.77
N VAL A 76 9.44 3.00 -16.13
CA VAL A 76 9.32 3.20 -14.67
C VAL A 76 10.02 2.10 -13.90
N LEU A 77 9.91 0.83 -14.32
CA LEU A 77 10.54 -0.28 -13.60
C LEU A 77 12.06 -0.16 -13.62
N LYS A 78 12.68 0.22 -14.75
CA LYS A 78 14.12 0.46 -14.82
C LYS A 78 14.57 1.64 -13.96
N ARG A 79 13.74 2.68 -13.84
CA ARG A 79 14.02 3.79 -12.92
C ARG A 79 14.07 3.30 -11.47
N TYR A 80 13.10 2.49 -11.05
CA TYR A 80 13.08 1.93 -9.70
C TYR A 80 14.18 0.89 -9.46
N GLU A 81 14.55 0.08 -10.46
CA GLU A 81 15.74 -0.78 -10.40
C GLU A 81 17.00 0.04 -10.11
N ALA A 82 17.18 1.18 -10.80
CA ALA A 82 18.31 2.07 -10.58
C ALA A 82 18.32 2.69 -9.17
N TYR A 83 17.16 2.85 -8.52
CA TYR A 83 17.06 3.22 -7.10
C TYR A 83 17.35 2.06 -6.13
N GLY A 84 17.55 0.84 -6.63
CA GLY A 84 17.82 -0.34 -5.80
C GLY A 84 16.58 -1.06 -5.30
N TRP A 85 15.43 -0.86 -5.94
CA TRP A 85 14.18 -1.55 -5.62
C TRP A 85 14.12 -2.94 -6.28
N HIS A 86 13.38 -3.85 -5.67
CA HIS A 86 12.88 -5.06 -6.31
C HIS A 86 11.65 -4.70 -7.16
N VAL A 87 11.62 -5.15 -8.41
CA VAL A 87 10.57 -4.79 -9.37
C VAL A 87 9.85 -6.02 -9.88
N GLN A 88 8.55 -5.92 -10.07
CA GLN A 88 7.69 -6.96 -10.62
C GLN A 88 6.66 -6.34 -11.58
N HIS A 89 6.11 -7.16 -12.48
CA HIS A 89 5.06 -6.74 -13.41
C HIS A 89 3.93 -7.78 -13.45
N VAL A 90 2.70 -7.33 -13.22
CA VAL A 90 1.45 -8.06 -13.44
C VAL A 90 0.76 -7.44 -14.66
N ALA A 91 0.75 -8.16 -15.78
CA ALA A 91 0.26 -7.63 -17.05
C ALA A 91 -1.28 -7.59 -17.14
N GLU A 92 -1.99 -8.48 -16.41
CA GLU A 92 -3.45 -8.65 -16.48
C GLU A 92 -4.13 -8.19 -15.19
N GLY A 93 -3.85 -6.95 -14.76
CA GLY A 93 -4.32 -6.42 -13.48
C GLY A 93 -5.85 -6.25 -13.37
N ASN A 94 -6.57 -6.20 -14.49
CA ASN A 94 -8.02 -6.10 -14.46
C ASN A 94 -8.72 -7.39 -13.99
N THR A 95 -8.10 -8.56 -14.18
CA THR A 95 -8.76 -9.86 -14.01
C THR A 95 -7.95 -10.88 -13.22
N ASP A 96 -6.63 -10.79 -13.19
CA ASP A 96 -5.76 -11.74 -12.49
C ASP A 96 -5.37 -11.25 -11.10
N VAL A 97 -6.35 -11.26 -10.18
CA VAL A 97 -6.12 -10.93 -8.76
C VAL A 97 -5.16 -11.92 -8.07
N ASP A 98 -5.10 -13.16 -8.53
CA ASP A 98 -4.18 -14.17 -7.99
C ASP A 98 -2.72 -13.83 -8.32
N ALA A 99 -2.46 -13.29 -9.52
CA ALA A 99 -1.12 -12.81 -9.88
C ALA A 99 -0.71 -11.62 -9.01
N ILE A 100 -1.64 -10.69 -8.70
CA ILE A 100 -1.37 -9.58 -7.78
C ILE A 100 -1.04 -10.10 -6.38
N ALA A 101 -1.82 -11.05 -5.86
CA ALA A 101 -1.58 -11.66 -4.56
C ALA A 101 -0.20 -12.34 -4.49
N LYS A 102 0.16 -13.13 -5.51
CA LYS A 102 1.47 -13.79 -5.63
C LYS A 102 2.62 -12.77 -5.69
N ALA A 103 2.44 -11.68 -6.42
CA ALA A 103 3.44 -10.61 -6.50
C ALA A 103 3.66 -9.92 -5.14
N ILE A 104 2.59 -9.72 -4.36
CA ILE A 104 2.69 -9.18 -3.00
C ILE A 104 3.47 -10.15 -2.09
N GLU A 105 3.16 -11.46 -2.12
CA GLU A 105 3.90 -12.44 -1.31
C GLU A 105 5.37 -12.55 -1.74
N ALA A 106 5.68 -12.46 -3.04
CA ALA A 106 7.05 -12.39 -3.53
C ALA A 106 7.77 -11.11 -3.05
N ALA A 107 7.08 -9.97 -3.02
CA ALA A 107 7.62 -8.72 -2.47
C ALA A 107 7.91 -8.83 -0.97
N LYS A 108 7.05 -9.48 -0.19
CA LYS A 108 7.26 -9.73 1.25
C LYS A 108 8.46 -10.63 1.53
N ALA A 109 8.82 -11.51 0.60
CA ALA A 109 10.00 -12.36 0.73
C ALA A 109 11.32 -11.60 0.51
N VAL A 110 11.28 -10.39 -0.08
CA VAL A 110 12.44 -9.52 -0.29
C VAL A 110 12.58 -8.58 0.90
N THR A 111 13.55 -8.84 1.77
CA THR A 111 13.68 -8.15 3.07
C THR A 111 14.72 -7.03 3.08
N ASP A 112 15.58 -6.95 2.06
CA ASP A 112 16.76 -6.07 2.01
C ASP A 112 16.58 -4.85 1.07
N LYS A 113 15.42 -4.69 0.46
CA LYS A 113 15.09 -3.56 -0.42
C LYS A 113 13.57 -3.39 -0.58
N PRO A 114 13.08 -2.16 -0.83
CA PRO A 114 11.66 -1.94 -1.13
C PRO A 114 11.25 -2.61 -2.44
N SER A 115 9.96 -2.88 -2.59
CA SER A 115 9.39 -3.52 -3.79
C SER A 115 8.37 -2.61 -4.48
N ILE A 116 8.39 -2.60 -5.82
CA ILE A 116 7.32 -2.04 -6.64
C ILE A 116 6.75 -3.13 -7.55
N ILE A 117 5.43 -3.19 -7.58
CA ILE A 117 4.66 -4.10 -8.44
C ILE A 117 3.90 -3.22 -9.43
N LYS A 118 4.36 -3.19 -10.68
CA LYS A 118 3.63 -2.57 -11.79
C LYS A 118 2.44 -3.47 -12.12
N VAL A 119 1.23 -2.93 -12.03
CA VAL A 119 -0.02 -3.63 -12.35
C VAL A 119 -0.65 -2.92 -13.53
N THR A 120 -0.60 -3.53 -14.70
CA THR A 120 -1.19 -2.95 -15.91
C THR A 120 -2.70 -3.14 -15.86
N THR A 121 -3.43 -2.02 -15.94
CA THR A 121 -4.88 -1.98 -15.86
C THR A 121 -5.48 -1.12 -16.99
N THR A 122 -6.78 -1.12 -17.06
CA THR A 122 -7.57 -0.20 -17.91
C THR A 122 -8.43 0.66 -17.02
N ILE A 123 -8.20 1.98 -17.03
CA ILE A 123 -9.06 2.89 -16.27
C ILE A 123 -10.51 2.77 -16.76
N GLY A 124 -11.47 2.73 -15.84
CA GLY A 124 -12.88 2.54 -16.18
C GLY A 124 -13.19 1.17 -16.76
N TYR A 125 -12.42 0.13 -16.41
CA TYR A 125 -12.63 -1.25 -16.86
C TYR A 125 -14.12 -1.68 -16.73
N GLY A 126 -14.64 -2.28 -17.79
CA GLY A 126 -16.04 -2.67 -17.90
C GLY A 126 -16.99 -1.60 -18.46
N SER A 127 -16.54 -0.34 -18.60
CA SER A 127 -17.32 0.71 -19.28
C SER A 127 -17.19 0.55 -20.80
N PRO A 128 -18.29 0.31 -21.52
CA PRO A 128 -18.22 0.07 -22.98
C PRO A 128 -17.79 1.29 -23.80
N ASN A 129 -18.09 2.51 -23.32
CA ASN A 129 -17.86 3.73 -24.10
C ASN A 129 -16.80 4.65 -23.48
N LYS A 130 -16.44 4.46 -22.23
CA LYS A 130 -15.53 5.38 -21.50
C LYS A 130 -14.25 4.74 -20.97
N ALA A 131 -14.14 3.39 -21.01
CA ALA A 131 -12.89 2.73 -20.61
C ALA A 131 -11.71 3.24 -21.46
N ASP A 132 -10.50 3.26 -20.86
CA ASP A 132 -9.25 3.74 -21.48
C ASP A 132 -9.31 5.22 -21.96
N THR A 133 -10.08 6.05 -21.25
CA THR A 133 -10.18 7.48 -21.56
C THR A 133 -9.98 8.37 -20.33
N ALA A 134 -9.49 9.59 -20.52
CA ALA A 134 -9.42 10.61 -19.47
C ALA A 134 -10.82 11.00 -18.92
N GLY A 135 -11.88 10.72 -19.67
CA GLY A 135 -13.25 11.05 -19.27
C GLY A 135 -13.77 10.29 -18.05
N VAL A 136 -13.06 9.28 -17.55
CA VAL A 136 -13.36 8.58 -16.30
C VAL A 136 -12.34 8.86 -15.18
N HIS A 137 -11.33 9.66 -15.45
CA HIS A 137 -10.33 10.02 -14.45
C HIS A 137 -10.91 11.05 -13.47
N GLY A 138 -11.42 10.57 -12.34
CA GLY A 138 -12.05 11.42 -11.33
C GLY A 138 -13.44 11.96 -11.69
N ALA A 139 -14.05 11.48 -12.78
CA ALA A 139 -15.39 11.88 -13.22
C ALA A 139 -16.39 10.72 -13.12
N ALA A 140 -17.64 11.03 -12.80
CA ALA A 140 -18.70 10.04 -12.75
C ALA A 140 -19.03 9.51 -14.16
N LEU A 141 -19.34 8.22 -14.26
CA LEU A 141 -19.78 7.61 -15.52
C LEU A 141 -21.08 8.22 -16.06
N GLY A 142 -21.99 8.66 -15.17
CA GLY A 142 -23.35 9.02 -15.46
C GLY A 142 -24.28 7.79 -15.45
N GLU A 143 -25.57 8.04 -15.37
CA GLU A 143 -26.58 6.96 -15.18
C GLU A 143 -26.59 5.95 -16.33
N GLU A 144 -26.58 6.43 -17.58
CA GLU A 144 -26.62 5.58 -18.77
C GLU A 144 -25.37 4.68 -18.86
N GLU A 145 -24.18 5.27 -18.75
CA GLU A 145 -22.94 4.51 -18.84
C GLU A 145 -22.74 3.57 -17.66
N ALA A 146 -23.18 3.97 -16.46
CA ALA A 146 -23.16 3.09 -15.29
C ALA A 146 -24.06 1.86 -15.48
N ALA A 147 -25.23 2.02 -16.10
CA ALA A 147 -26.13 0.91 -16.44
C ALA A 147 -25.47 -0.06 -17.45
N LEU A 148 -24.85 0.47 -18.50
CA LEU A 148 -24.12 -0.33 -19.49
C LEU A 148 -22.92 -1.06 -18.87
N THR A 149 -22.19 -0.39 -18.00
CA THR A 149 -21.04 -0.97 -17.29
C THR A 149 -21.48 -2.14 -16.39
N ARG A 150 -22.58 -1.97 -15.66
CA ARG A 150 -23.17 -3.05 -14.85
C ARG A 150 -23.55 -4.26 -15.70
N GLN A 151 -24.20 -4.02 -16.83
CA GLN A 151 -24.54 -5.08 -17.78
C GLN A 151 -23.30 -5.79 -18.32
N GLN A 152 -22.26 -5.04 -18.69
CA GLN A 152 -21.00 -5.58 -19.19
C GLN A 152 -20.27 -6.44 -18.16
N LEU A 153 -20.34 -6.05 -16.88
CA LEU A 153 -19.71 -6.77 -15.76
C LEU A 153 -20.60 -7.88 -15.18
N GLY A 154 -21.83 -8.07 -15.68
CA GLY A 154 -22.78 -9.04 -15.15
C GLY A 154 -23.22 -8.73 -13.71
N TRP A 155 -23.31 -7.44 -13.36
CA TRP A 155 -23.68 -6.98 -12.02
C TRP A 155 -25.17 -6.65 -11.93
N ASP A 156 -25.97 -7.60 -11.45
CA ASP A 156 -27.44 -7.52 -11.43
C ASP A 156 -28.05 -6.89 -10.16
N TYR A 157 -27.20 -6.53 -9.19
CA TYR A 157 -27.64 -5.96 -7.90
C TYR A 157 -28.04 -4.48 -8.04
N ALA A 158 -28.98 -4.01 -7.23
CA ALA A 158 -29.37 -2.59 -7.19
C ALA A 158 -28.20 -1.70 -6.69
N PRO A 159 -28.23 -0.37 -6.92
CA PRO A 159 -27.28 0.54 -6.32
C PRO A 159 -27.21 0.38 -4.80
N PHE A 160 -25.99 0.28 -4.25
CA PHE A 160 -25.70 0.03 -2.83
C PHE A 160 -26.15 -1.33 -2.28
N GLU A 161 -26.68 -2.21 -3.10
CA GLU A 161 -26.91 -3.60 -2.74
C GLU A 161 -25.62 -4.40 -2.89
N ILE A 162 -25.18 -5.05 -1.82
CA ILE A 162 -23.98 -5.88 -1.78
C ILE A 162 -24.40 -7.33 -1.61
N PRO A 163 -23.91 -8.27 -2.45
CA PRO A 163 -24.24 -9.69 -2.31
C PRO A 163 -23.68 -10.27 -1.01
N GLN A 164 -24.37 -11.29 -0.48
CA GLN A 164 -24.02 -11.86 0.83
C GLN A 164 -22.64 -12.51 0.84
N ASP A 165 -22.23 -13.14 -0.24
CA ASP A 165 -20.90 -13.75 -0.38
C ASP A 165 -19.75 -12.73 -0.29
N ALA A 166 -19.95 -11.52 -0.82
CA ALA A 166 -19.01 -10.42 -0.64
C ALA A 166 -18.89 -10.00 0.83
N TYR A 167 -20.03 -9.86 1.54
CA TYR A 167 -20.03 -9.61 2.97
C TYR A 167 -19.31 -10.72 3.75
N ASP A 168 -19.59 -11.98 3.44
CA ASP A 168 -18.98 -13.12 4.13
C ASP A 168 -17.47 -13.14 3.91
N GLN A 169 -17.00 -12.85 2.70
CA GLN A 169 -15.59 -12.77 2.39
C GLN A 169 -14.89 -11.63 3.17
N PHE A 170 -15.45 -10.42 3.13
CA PHE A 170 -14.83 -9.27 3.81
C PHE A 170 -14.88 -9.40 5.33
N ARG A 171 -15.95 -9.95 5.90
CA ARG A 171 -16.12 -10.11 7.35
C ARG A 171 -15.19 -11.15 7.98
N GLN A 172 -14.58 -12.05 7.21
CA GLN A 172 -13.50 -12.91 7.72
C GLN A 172 -12.34 -12.11 8.34
N ALA A 173 -12.16 -10.84 7.90
CA ALA A 173 -11.17 -9.96 8.47
C ALA A 173 -11.43 -9.60 9.94
N ILE A 174 -12.69 -9.67 10.42
CA ILE A 174 -13.06 -9.30 11.80
C ILE A 174 -12.46 -10.30 12.79
N ASP A 175 -12.72 -11.60 12.60
CA ASP A 175 -12.23 -12.64 13.50
C ASP A 175 -10.71 -12.80 13.41
N ARG A 176 -10.18 -12.71 12.19
CA ARG A 176 -8.72 -12.71 11.97
C ARG A 176 -8.05 -11.50 12.65
N GLY A 177 -8.63 -10.32 12.51
CA GLY A 177 -8.11 -9.10 13.14
C GLY A 177 -8.13 -9.19 14.67
N ALA A 178 -9.23 -9.67 15.25
CA ALA A 178 -9.34 -9.87 16.69
C ALA A 178 -8.28 -10.85 17.23
N SER A 179 -8.00 -11.93 16.49
CA SER A 179 -6.97 -12.91 16.87
C SER A 179 -5.57 -12.29 16.82
N LEU A 180 -5.24 -11.58 15.73
CA LEU A 180 -3.94 -10.90 15.58
C LEU A 180 -3.71 -9.82 16.64
N GLU A 181 -4.75 -9.06 16.97
CA GLU A 181 -4.69 -8.06 18.04
C GLU A 181 -4.45 -8.71 19.41
N ALA A 182 -5.14 -9.82 19.70
CA ALA A 182 -4.94 -10.56 20.96
C ALA A 182 -3.51 -11.13 21.08
N GLU A 183 -2.95 -11.68 20.00
CA GLU A 183 -1.57 -12.16 19.93
C GLU A 183 -0.56 -11.03 20.16
N TRP A 184 -0.75 -9.88 19.53
CA TRP A 184 0.11 -8.72 19.71
C TRP A 184 0.01 -8.18 21.16
N ASN A 185 -1.18 -8.09 21.72
CA ASN A 185 -1.39 -7.67 23.11
C ASN A 185 -0.69 -8.61 24.09
N GLN A 186 -0.71 -9.92 23.85
CA GLN A 186 0.02 -10.90 24.67
C GLN A 186 1.54 -10.70 24.57
N THR A 187 2.04 -10.43 23.35
CA THR A 187 3.45 -10.13 23.12
C THR A 187 3.87 -8.87 23.87
N LEU A 188 3.06 -7.80 23.79
CA LEU A 188 3.32 -6.55 24.50
C LEU A 188 3.26 -6.72 26.04
N ALA A 189 2.34 -7.52 26.56
CA ALA A 189 2.27 -7.83 27.99
C ALA A 189 3.54 -8.55 28.48
N THR A 190 4.04 -9.50 27.70
CA THR A 190 5.29 -10.18 27.99
C THR A 190 6.49 -9.22 27.89
N TYR A 191 6.49 -8.35 26.91
CA TYR A 191 7.51 -7.31 26.70
C TYR A 191 7.58 -6.34 27.87
N ARG A 192 6.42 -5.88 28.40
CA ARG A 192 6.35 -5.03 29.60
C ARG A 192 7.03 -5.66 30.81
N THR A 193 6.89 -6.97 30.97
CA THR A 193 7.48 -7.70 32.09
C THR A 193 9.00 -7.84 31.94
N LYS A 194 9.48 -8.12 30.74
CA LYS A 194 10.91 -8.37 30.47
C LYS A 194 11.72 -7.09 30.27
N TYR A 195 11.12 -6.07 29.65
CA TYR A 195 11.76 -4.83 29.22
C TYR A 195 10.94 -3.59 29.68
N PRO A 196 10.78 -3.37 30.98
CA PRO A 196 9.83 -2.36 31.50
C PRO A 196 10.18 -0.93 31.06
N SER A 197 11.45 -0.57 30.94
CA SER A 197 11.88 0.77 30.53
C SER A 197 11.55 1.03 29.05
N GLU A 198 11.88 0.08 28.20
CA GLU A 198 11.64 0.18 26.76
C GLU A 198 10.12 0.14 26.47
N ALA A 199 9.36 -0.68 27.22
CA ALA A 199 7.92 -0.73 27.08
C ALA A 199 7.26 0.61 27.46
N ALA A 200 7.69 1.23 28.58
CA ALA A 200 7.19 2.53 28.99
C ALA A 200 7.50 3.63 27.94
N GLU A 201 8.70 3.62 27.38
CA GLU A 201 9.07 4.56 26.31
C GLU A 201 8.27 4.32 25.04
N PHE A 202 8.13 3.06 24.59
CA PHE A 202 7.35 2.69 23.42
C PHE A 202 5.89 3.15 23.54
N GLU A 203 5.24 2.86 24.67
CA GLU A 203 3.86 3.26 24.92
C GLU A 203 3.69 4.77 25.01
N ARG A 204 4.66 5.48 25.62
CA ARG A 204 4.68 6.95 25.65
C ARG A 204 4.71 7.52 24.22
N MET A 205 5.57 6.96 23.36
CA MET A 205 5.68 7.38 21.97
C MET A 205 4.39 7.11 21.19
N LEU A 206 3.73 5.96 21.40
CA LEU A 206 2.44 5.65 20.78
C LEU A 206 1.32 6.61 21.20
N ARG A 207 1.38 7.15 22.42
CA ARG A 207 0.44 8.19 22.88
C ARG A 207 0.79 9.59 22.39
N GLY A 208 1.90 9.77 21.66
CA GLY A 208 2.37 11.06 21.18
C GLY A 208 2.92 11.97 22.29
N GLU A 209 3.27 11.41 23.44
CA GLU A 209 3.79 12.14 24.59
C GLU A 209 5.31 12.39 24.47
N LEU A 210 5.75 13.59 24.82
CA LEU A 210 7.16 13.94 24.87
C LEU A 210 7.83 13.36 26.14
N PRO A 211 9.15 13.06 26.12
CA PRO A 211 9.84 12.59 27.31
C PRO A 211 9.84 13.65 28.41
N GLU A 212 9.89 13.20 29.66
CA GLU A 212 9.99 14.11 30.79
C GLU A 212 11.28 14.93 30.69
N GLY A 213 11.14 16.26 30.84
CA GLY A 213 12.25 17.20 30.78
C GLY A 213 12.82 17.40 29.36
N TRP A 214 12.07 17.11 28.31
CA TRP A 214 12.46 17.34 26.92
C TRP A 214 12.82 18.80 26.61
N ASP A 215 12.28 19.73 27.42
CA ASP A 215 12.41 21.18 27.29
C ASP A 215 13.46 21.80 28.25
N LYS A 216 14.17 21.00 29.05
CA LYS A 216 15.09 21.51 30.08
C LYS A 216 16.25 22.34 29.52
N ASP A 217 16.68 22.02 28.30
CA ASP A 217 17.81 22.67 27.66
C ASP A 217 17.37 23.65 26.55
N LEU A 218 16.07 23.90 26.44
CA LEU A 218 15.56 24.92 25.52
C LEU A 218 15.82 26.32 26.09
N PRO A 219 16.28 27.30 25.22
CA PRO A 219 16.54 28.67 25.65
C PRO A 219 15.28 29.43 26.00
#